data_ae4567062de5fc888c64af11960a2a82
#
_entry.id   ae4567062de5fc888c64af11960a2a82
#
_cell.length_a   1.000
_cell.length_b   1.000
_cell.length_c   1.000
_cell.angle_alpha   90.00
_cell.angle_beta   90.00
_cell.angle_gamma   90.00
#
_symmetry.space_group_name_H-M   'P 1'
#
loop_
_entity.id
_entity.type
_entity.pdbx_description
1 polymer ?
#
loop_
_entity_poly.entity_id
_entity_poly.type
_entity_poly.pdbx_seq_one_letter_code
_entity_poly.pdbx_strand_id
1 'polypeptide(L)'
;MPASSKTIVRGWGAVLGLEDVRKAYDARRRASFRGRLLSVVSVALVVSGLVVVSVPVMLQSWSAGEQSATSGRLEETVADWPYLRAENELKEARAYNRDLAAHGQYVLGEANDPFTQTRGSVSDKRYLSMLDAGEGVMGSVDIPRIGVDLPIYHGTSESTLELGAGHLYGSSLPVGGKGTHAVITGHRGLIKALMFTRLDELKKGDSFYIKVMGETLGY
;
A
#
# COMPACT_ATOMS: atom_id res chain seq x y z
N MET A 1 -29.67 68.00 66.75
CA MET A 1 -28.89 66.86 66.18
C MET A 1 -28.73 67.11 64.70
N PRO A 2 -27.54 67.33 64.17
CA PRO A 2 -27.33 67.61 62.74
C PRO A 2 -27.09 66.31 61.99
N ALA A 3 -27.80 66.11 60.88
CA ALA A 3 -27.67 65.00 59.96
C ALA A 3 -26.30 65.02 59.27
N SER A 4 -25.54 63.93 59.38
CA SER A 4 -24.27 63.72 58.72
C SER A 4 -24.47 63.58 57.22
N SER A 5 -24.13 64.54 56.44
CA SER A 5 -24.07 64.41 54.98
C SER A 5 -22.84 63.61 54.57
N LYS A 6 -23.03 62.36 54.23
CA LYS A 6 -21.98 61.53 53.57
C LYS A 6 -21.74 62.07 52.15
N THR A 7 -20.77 62.96 52.00
CA THR A 7 -20.28 63.36 50.69
C THR A 7 -19.62 62.15 50.03
N ILE A 8 -20.26 61.58 49.04
CA ILE A 8 -19.70 60.49 48.24
C ILE A 8 -18.66 61.16 47.31
N VAL A 9 -17.40 61.03 47.66
CA VAL A 9 -16.28 61.48 46.78
C VAL A 9 -16.25 60.50 45.62
N ARG A 10 -16.89 60.81 44.50
CA ARG A 10 -16.71 60.06 43.24
C ARG A 10 -15.28 60.27 42.80
N GLY A 11 -14.44 59.22 42.76
CA GLY A 11 -13.06 59.29 42.30
C GLY A 11 -12.99 59.89 40.89
N TRP A 12 -11.95 60.64 40.59
CA TRP A 12 -11.67 61.34 39.31
C TRP A 12 -11.79 60.36 38.10
N GLY A 13 -11.53 59.07 38.30
CA GLY A 13 -11.72 58.02 37.27
C GLY A 13 -13.13 57.86 36.73
N ALA A 14 -14.15 58.02 37.61
CA ALA A 14 -15.55 57.99 37.21
C ALA A 14 -16.01 59.25 36.47
N VAL A 15 -15.43 60.39 36.85
CA VAL A 15 -15.72 61.71 36.20
C VAL A 15 -15.13 61.78 34.80
N LEU A 16 -13.97 61.15 34.58
CA LEU A 16 -13.25 61.18 33.30
C LEU A 16 -13.66 60.00 32.36
N GLY A 17 -14.62 59.16 32.74
CA GLY A 17 -15.03 58.06 31.92
C GLY A 17 -13.93 56.98 31.71
N LEU A 18 -12.88 56.95 32.54
CA LEU A 18 -11.72 56.05 32.40
C LEU A 18 -12.12 54.60 32.52
N GLU A 19 -13.18 54.27 33.26
CA GLU A 19 -13.70 52.91 33.37
C GLU A 19 -14.25 52.40 32.04
N ASP A 20 -14.96 53.22 31.29
CA ASP A 20 -15.52 52.85 29.99
C ASP A 20 -14.45 52.69 28.93
N VAL A 21 -13.42 53.57 28.96
CA VAL A 21 -12.26 53.41 28.09
C VAL A 21 -11.49 52.15 28.39
N ARG A 22 -11.32 51.80 29.67
CA ARG A 22 -10.65 50.54 30.08
C ARG A 22 -11.46 49.32 29.66
N LYS A 23 -12.76 49.33 29.84
CA LYS A 23 -13.65 48.24 29.37
C LYS A 23 -13.58 48.05 27.85
N ALA A 24 -13.62 49.17 27.11
CA ALA A 24 -13.49 49.12 25.65
C ALA A 24 -12.12 48.61 25.19
N TYR A 25 -11.04 48.97 25.85
CA TYR A 25 -9.70 48.45 25.58
C TYR A 25 -9.60 46.97 25.87
N ASP A 26 -10.08 46.49 27.03
CA ASP A 26 -10.07 45.11 27.40
C ASP A 26 -10.95 44.26 26.45
N ALA A 27 -12.09 44.80 26.03
CA ALA A 27 -12.96 44.15 25.03
C ALA A 27 -12.24 43.99 23.68
N ARG A 28 -11.57 45.02 23.18
CA ARG A 28 -10.77 44.99 21.95
C ARG A 28 -9.61 44.00 22.06
N ARG A 29 -8.89 43.99 23.17
CA ARG A 29 -7.80 43.05 23.42
C ARG A 29 -8.28 41.60 23.45
N ARG A 30 -9.43 41.31 24.09
CA ARG A 30 -10.04 39.99 24.08
C ARG A 30 -10.51 39.56 22.68
N ALA A 31 -11.11 40.49 21.92
CA ALA A 31 -11.53 40.24 20.55
C ALA A 31 -10.35 39.93 19.63
N SER A 32 -9.27 40.71 19.73
CA SER A 32 -8.05 40.47 18.94
C SER A 32 -7.35 39.17 19.33
N PHE A 33 -7.33 38.80 20.62
CA PHE A 33 -6.78 37.55 21.09
C PHE A 33 -7.62 36.33 20.56
N ARG A 34 -8.96 36.43 20.67
CA ARG A 34 -9.86 35.39 20.11
C ARG A 34 -9.68 35.28 18.59
N GLY A 35 -9.57 36.37 17.86
CA GLY A 35 -9.32 36.36 16.42
C GLY A 35 -8.00 35.64 16.06
N ARG A 36 -6.91 35.99 16.78
CA ARG A 36 -5.62 35.30 16.58
C ARG A 36 -5.67 33.82 16.92
N LEU A 37 -6.32 33.46 18.03
CA LEU A 37 -6.48 32.07 18.43
C LEU A 37 -7.26 31.29 17.39
N LEU A 38 -8.37 31.84 16.89
CA LEU A 38 -9.17 31.19 15.82
C LEU A 38 -8.34 31.02 14.54
N SER A 39 -7.54 32.03 14.16
CA SER A 39 -6.67 31.93 13.00
C SER A 39 -5.61 30.83 13.18
N VAL A 40 -4.98 30.74 14.34
CA VAL A 40 -4.00 29.68 14.63
C VAL A 40 -4.66 28.30 14.60
N VAL A 41 -5.83 28.16 15.20
CA VAL A 41 -6.59 26.89 15.18
C VAL A 41 -6.99 26.52 13.75
N SER A 42 -7.48 27.47 12.96
CA SER A 42 -7.80 27.23 11.54
C SER A 42 -6.59 26.76 10.74
N VAL A 43 -5.45 27.42 10.88
CA VAL A 43 -4.21 27.03 10.20
C VAL A 43 -3.77 25.63 10.64
N ALA A 44 -3.82 25.36 11.96
CA ALA A 44 -3.47 24.04 12.49
C ALA A 44 -4.38 22.94 11.94
N LEU A 45 -5.68 23.17 11.82
CA LEU A 45 -6.63 22.24 11.23
C LEU A 45 -6.36 22.00 9.74
N VAL A 46 -6.07 23.05 8.97
CA VAL A 46 -5.74 22.93 7.55
C VAL A 46 -4.45 22.13 7.36
N VAL A 47 -3.40 22.45 8.13
CA VAL A 47 -2.13 21.72 8.08
C VAL A 47 -2.33 20.25 8.48
N SER A 48 -3.08 20.00 9.56
CA SER A 48 -3.40 18.63 9.97
C SER A 48 -4.17 17.86 8.88
N GLY A 49 -5.16 18.49 8.25
CA GLY A 49 -5.90 17.88 7.12
C GLY A 49 -5.01 17.55 5.94
N LEU A 50 -4.09 18.45 5.57
CA LEU A 50 -3.11 18.21 4.52
C LEU A 50 -2.19 17.04 4.85
N VAL A 51 -1.70 16.95 6.08
CA VAL A 51 -0.85 15.84 6.53
C VAL A 51 -1.60 14.51 6.44
N VAL A 52 -2.85 14.45 6.91
CA VAL A 52 -3.67 13.24 6.87
C VAL A 52 -3.87 12.72 5.44
N VAL A 53 -4.02 13.63 4.47
CA VAL A 53 -4.16 13.24 3.05
C VAL A 53 -2.82 12.91 2.39
N SER A 54 -1.75 13.64 2.73
CA SER A 54 -0.45 13.50 2.06
C SER A 54 0.31 12.25 2.50
N VAL A 55 0.20 11.84 3.77
CA VAL A 55 0.96 10.71 4.31
C VAL A 55 0.62 9.38 3.60
N PRO A 56 -0.65 8.99 3.41
CA PRO A 56 -0.98 7.77 2.67
C PRO A 56 -0.44 7.79 1.23
N VAL A 57 -0.60 8.91 0.52
CA VAL A 57 -0.11 9.06 -0.86
C VAL A 57 1.41 8.89 -0.94
N MET A 58 2.14 9.48 0.00
CA MET A 58 3.59 9.35 0.07
C MET A 58 4.02 7.90 0.38
N LEU A 59 3.35 7.22 1.30
CA LEU A 59 3.63 5.82 1.64
C LEU A 59 3.35 4.89 0.45
N GLN A 60 2.25 5.09 -0.25
CA GLN A 60 1.90 4.31 -1.44
C GLN A 60 2.89 4.49 -2.58
N SER A 61 3.34 5.73 -2.84
CA SER A 61 4.33 5.99 -3.90
C SER A 61 5.69 5.40 -3.55
N TRP A 62 6.08 5.44 -2.28
CA TRP A 62 7.32 4.80 -1.83
C TRP A 62 7.24 3.28 -1.97
N SER A 63 6.18 2.65 -1.48
CA SER A 63 5.99 1.20 -1.60
C SER A 63 5.97 0.73 -3.06
N ALA A 64 5.28 1.46 -3.95
CA ALA A 64 5.30 1.16 -5.38
C ALA A 64 6.72 1.24 -5.97
N GLY A 65 7.52 2.23 -5.55
CA GLY A 65 8.92 2.34 -5.97
C GLY A 65 9.79 1.17 -5.49
N GLU A 66 9.61 0.71 -4.26
CA GLU A 66 10.33 -0.46 -3.74
C GLU A 66 9.93 -1.75 -4.46
N GLN A 67 8.65 -1.94 -4.71
CA GLN A 67 8.13 -3.12 -5.42
C GLN A 67 8.66 -3.16 -6.86
N SER A 68 8.57 -2.06 -7.60
CA SER A 68 9.11 -1.96 -8.95
C SER A 68 10.65 -2.11 -8.98
N ALA A 69 11.36 -1.58 -8.00
CA ALA A 69 12.79 -1.79 -7.87
C ALA A 69 13.15 -3.26 -7.61
N THR A 70 12.31 -4.00 -6.86
CA THR A 70 12.50 -5.43 -6.64
C THR A 70 12.25 -6.21 -7.92
N SER A 71 11.20 -5.88 -8.69
CA SER A 71 10.94 -6.45 -10.02
C SER A 71 12.12 -6.20 -10.97
N GLY A 72 12.68 -4.98 -11.00
CA GLY A 72 13.83 -4.63 -11.82
C GLY A 72 15.11 -5.39 -11.43
N ARG A 73 15.40 -5.50 -10.13
CA ARG A 73 16.55 -6.30 -9.65
C ARG A 73 16.45 -7.77 -10.01
N LEU A 74 15.23 -8.32 -10.01
CA LEU A 74 14.99 -9.69 -10.47
C LEU A 74 15.40 -9.85 -11.95
N GLU A 75 14.96 -8.96 -12.82
CA GLU A 75 15.30 -9.00 -14.24
C GLU A 75 16.82 -8.90 -14.46
N GLU A 76 17.51 -8.00 -13.75
CA GLU A 76 18.97 -7.86 -13.78
C GLU A 76 19.65 -9.14 -13.29
N THR A 77 19.21 -9.69 -12.16
CA THR A 77 19.78 -10.93 -11.59
C THR A 77 19.66 -12.09 -12.57
N VAL A 78 18.51 -12.26 -13.22
CA VAL A 78 18.30 -13.33 -14.21
C VAL A 78 19.11 -13.09 -15.47
N ALA A 79 19.29 -11.84 -15.90
CA ALA A 79 20.11 -11.50 -17.05
C ALA A 79 21.61 -11.85 -16.83
N ASP A 80 22.08 -11.77 -15.59
CA ASP A 80 23.45 -12.12 -15.21
C ASP A 80 23.66 -13.64 -15.00
N TRP A 81 22.63 -14.45 -15.11
CA TRP A 81 22.76 -15.89 -14.93
C TRP A 81 23.56 -16.55 -16.06
N PRO A 82 24.28 -17.65 -15.76
CA PRO A 82 24.94 -18.44 -16.79
C PRO A 82 23.97 -18.86 -17.86
N TYR A 83 24.45 -18.89 -19.12
CA TYR A 83 23.69 -19.36 -20.26
C TYR A 83 23.03 -20.70 -19.95
N LEU A 84 21.77 -20.87 -20.32
CA LEU A 84 20.89 -22.03 -20.07
C LEU A 84 20.31 -22.17 -18.64
N ARG A 85 20.73 -21.40 -17.63
CA ARG A 85 20.14 -21.56 -16.30
C ARG A 85 18.67 -21.17 -16.30
N ALA A 86 18.32 -20.00 -16.79
CA ALA A 86 16.93 -19.52 -16.89
C ALA A 86 16.06 -20.44 -17.74
N GLU A 87 16.61 -20.97 -18.87
CA GLU A 87 15.90 -21.92 -19.72
C GLU A 87 15.65 -23.25 -19.02
N ASN A 88 16.58 -23.76 -18.23
CA ASN A 88 16.40 -24.97 -17.44
C ASN A 88 15.33 -24.78 -16.35
N GLU A 89 15.33 -23.67 -15.63
CA GLU A 89 14.29 -23.31 -14.66
C GLU A 89 12.90 -23.29 -15.31
N LEU A 90 12.76 -22.66 -16.46
CA LEU A 90 11.51 -22.62 -17.21
C LEU A 90 11.08 -24.02 -17.67
N LYS A 91 12.03 -24.85 -18.12
CA LYS A 91 11.76 -26.23 -18.52
C LYS A 91 11.27 -27.10 -17.34
N GLU A 92 11.89 -26.96 -16.19
CA GLU A 92 11.50 -27.65 -14.97
C GLU A 92 10.11 -27.18 -14.48
N ALA A 93 9.86 -25.87 -14.48
CA ALA A 93 8.56 -25.29 -14.13
C ALA A 93 7.44 -25.76 -15.08
N ARG A 94 7.72 -25.83 -16.39
CA ARG A 94 6.77 -26.38 -17.36
C ARG A 94 6.55 -27.89 -17.17
N ALA A 95 7.57 -28.65 -16.74
CA ALA A 95 7.41 -30.06 -16.39
C ALA A 95 6.54 -30.23 -15.14
N TYR A 96 6.78 -29.43 -14.11
CA TYR A 96 5.95 -29.40 -12.91
C TYR A 96 4.48 -29.12 -13.24
N ASN A 97 4.20 -28.12 -14.09
CA ASN A 97 2.84 -27.81 -14.53
C ASN A 97 2.18 -28.98 -15.25
N ARG A 98 2.93 -29.75 -16.07
CA ARG A 98 2.38 -30.97 -16.71
C ARG A 98 2.07 -32.05 -15.71
N ASP A 99 2.95 -32.28 -14.74
CA ASP A 99 2.74 -33.24 -13.65
C ASP A 99 1.50 -32.86 -12.84
N LEU A 100 1.36 -31.57 -12.50
CA LEU A 100 0.21 -31.08 -11.77
C LEU A 100 -1.10 -31.27 -12.55
N ALA A 101 -1.10 -31.00 -13.86
CA ALA A 101 -2.25 -31.17 -14.71
C ALA A 101 -2.64 -32.66 -14.85
N ALA A 102 -1.66 -33.59 -14.87
CA ALA A 102 -1.90 -35.02 -14.98
C ALA A 102 -2.49 -35.63 -13.70
N HIS A 103 -2.13 -35.11 -12.53
CA HIS A 103 -2.60 -35.61 -11.23
C HIS A 103 -3.84 -34.89 -10.69
N GLY A 104 -4.37 -33.93 -11.45
CA GLY A 104 -5.45 -33.02 -11.06
C GLY A 104 -4.93 -31.85 -10.25
N GLN A 105 -5.11 -30.65 -10.79
CA GLN A 105 -4.98 -29.44 -9.96
C GLN A 105 -6.07 -29.53 -8.89
N TYR A 106 -5.68 -29.38 -7.63
CA TYR A 106 -6.68 -29.24 -6.57
C TYR A 106 -7.58 -28.07 -6.96
N VAL A 107 -8.88 -28.35 -7.05
CA VAL A 107 -9.87 -27.29 -7.34
C VAL A 107 -9.80 -26.30 -6.19
N LEU A 108 -9.23 -25.14 -6.49
CA LEU A 108 -9.12 -24.04 -5.56
C LEU A 108 -10.52 -23.62 -5.14
N GLY A 109 -10.86 -23.77 -3.89
CA GLY A 109 -12.11 -23.32 -3.31
C GLY A 109 -12.83 -24.30 -2.39
N GLU A 110 -12.46 -25.57 -2.34
CA GLU A 110 -13.25 -26.53 -1.54
C GLU A 110 -12.75 -26.80 -0.11
N ALA A 111 -11.54 -26.42 0.29
CA ALA A 111 -11.05 -26.82 1.62
C ALA A 111 -10.19 -25.84 2.41
N ASN A 112 -9.59 -24.80 1.82
CA ASN A 112 -8.74 -23.86 2.56
C ASN A 112 -8.86 -22.44 2.04
N ASP A 113 -9.00 -21.49 2.94
CA ASP A 113 -8.86 -20.07 2.67
C ASP A 113 -7.50 -19.82 1.99
N PRO A 114 -7.45 -19.23 0.78
CA PRO A 114 -6.21 -18.95 0.07
C PRO A 114 -5.24 -18.02 0.83
N PHE A 115 -5.72 -17.37 1.88
CA PHE A 115 -4.93 -16.48 2.76
C PHE A 115 -4.44 -17.16 4.04
N THR A 116 -4.89 -18.39 4.32
CA THR A 116 -4.30 -19.20 5.41
C THR A 116 -3.07 -19.93 4.89
N GLN A 117 -1.97 -19.85 5.65
CA GLN A 117 -0.76 -20.61 5.34
C GLN A 117 -1.12 -22.10 5.19
N THR A 118 -1.15 -22.58 3.98
CA THR A 118 -1.19 -24.01 3.73
C THR A 118 0.15 -24.57 4.17
N ARG A 119 0.19 -25.42 5.19
CA ARG A 119 1.42 -26.11 5.65
C ARG A 119 2.15 -26.76 4.47
N GLY A 120 1.46 -27.07 3.37
CA GLY A 120 2.00 -27.62 2.15
C GLY A 120 2.98 -26.68 1.44
N SER A 121 2.68 -25.39 1.28
CA SER A 121 3.56 -24.45 0.56
C SER A 121 4.91 -24.26 1.26
N VAL A 122 4.93 -24.19 2.57
CA VAL A 122 6.16 -24.00 3.37
C VAL A 122 7.01 -25.27 3.44
N SER A 123 6.40 -26.45 3.30
CA SER A 123 7.09 -27.73 3.39
C SER A 123 7.56 -28.30 2.04
N ASP A 124 6.99 -27.84 0.93
CA ASP A 124 7.37 -28.31 -0.40
C ASP A 124 8.63 -27.57 -0.90
N LYS A 125 9.78 -28.15 -0.58
CA LYS A 125 11.09 -27.63 -1.00
C LYS A 125 11.24 -27.58 -2.52
N ARG A 126 10.60 -28.51 -3.25
CA ARG A 126 10.64 -28.52 -4.72
C ARG A 126 9.94 -27.29 -5.27
N TYR A 127 8.74 -26.99 -4.77
CA TYR A 127 8.00 -25.79 -5.16
C TYR A 127 8.79 -24.52 -4.83
N LEU A 128 9.33 -24.41 -3.61
CA LEU A 128 10.05 -23.23 -3.16
C LEU A 128 11.36 -22.98 -3.91
N SER A 129 11.97 -24.02 -4.49
CA SER A 129 13.20 -23.88 -5.27
C SER A 129 12.96 -23.57 -6.75
N MET A 130 11.73 -23.70 -7.25
CA MET A 130 11.42 -23.42 -8.65
C MET A 130 11.27 -21.93 -8.90
N LEU A 131 11.88 -21.47 -9.99
CA LEU A 131 11.81 -20.07 -10.39
C LEU A 131 12.33 -19.09 -9.32
N ASP A 132 13.12 -19.56 -8.35
CA ASP A 132 13.68 -18.71 -7.31
C ASP A 132 14.91 -17.96 -7.85
N ALA A 133 14.72 -16.68 -8.15
CA ALA A 133 15.82 -15.83 -8.57
C ALA A 133 16.52 -15.12 -7.39
N GLY A 134 16.11 -15.46 -6.19
CA GLY A 134 16.59 -14.91 -4.92
C GLY A 134 15.44 -14.34 -4.07
N GLU A 135 15.60 -14.46 -2.78
CA GLU A 135 14.64 -13.93 -1.78
C GLU A 135 13.19 -14.45 -1.94
N GLY A 136 13.00 -15.61 -2.60
CA GLY A 136 11.69 -16.20 -2.86
C GLY A 136 10.89 -15.52 -3.97
N VAL A 137 11.50 -14.66 -4.77
CA VAL A 137 10.85 -13.99 -5.91
C VAL A 137 10.95 -14.88 -7.14
N MET A 138 9.80 -15.21 -7.74
CA MET A 138 9.74 -16.08 -8.93
C MET A 138 9.51 -15.31 -10.23
N GLY A 139 9.06 -14.07 -10.17
CA GLY A 139 8.73 -13.26 -11.33
C GLY A 139 8.12 -11.93 -10.93
N SER A 140 7.56 -11.22 -11.89
CA SER A 140 6.77 -10.01 -11.64
C SER A 140 5.50 -9.97 -12.48
N VAL A 141 4.50 -9.22 -12.01
CA VAL A 141 3.27 -8.90 -12.74
C VAL A 141 3.24 -7.41 -13.04
N ASP A 142 3.11 -7.09 -14.31
CA ASP A 142 3.01 -5.72 -14.81
C ASP A 142 1.63 -5.50 -15.45
N ILE A 143 0.87 -4.53 -14.93
CA ILE A 143 -0.46 -4.15 -15.43
C ILE A 143 -0.44 -2.65 -15.72
N PRO A 144 0.02 -2.23 -16.92
CA PRO A 144 0.27 -0.82 -17.24
C PRO A 144 -0.95 0.07 -17.07
N ARG A 145 -2.13 -0.44 -17.40
CA ARG A 145 -3.39 0.31 -17.32
C ARG A 145 -3.66 0.91 -15.94
N ILE A 146 -3.27 0.22 -14.90
CA ILE A 146 -3.50 0.61 -13.50
C ILE A 146 -2.21 0.93 -12.74
N GLY A 147 -1.07 0.94 -13.45
CA GLY A 147 0.24 1.25 -12.88
C GLY A 147 0.71 0.25 -11.83
N VAL A 148 0.42 -1.03 -12.02
CA VAL A 148 0.88 -2.13 -11.17
C VAL A 148 2.13 -2.74 -11.75
N ASP A 149 3.19 -2.81 -10.95
CA ASP A 149 4.43 -3.56 -11.21
C ASP A 149 4.86 -4.18 -9.88
N LEU A 150 4.51 -5.47 -9.68
CA LEU A 150 4.67 -6.16 -8.41
C LEU A 150 5.52 -7.41 -8.57
N PRO A 151 6.49 -7.65 -7.67
CA PRO A 151 7.16 -8.94 -7.58
C PRO A 151 6.16 -10.02 -7.16
N ILE A 152 6.33 -11.22 -7.72
CA ILE A 152 5.55 -12.41 -7.40
C ILE A 152 6.41 -13.31 -6.52
N TYR A 153 5.94 -13.61 -5.33
CA TYR A 153 6.60 -14.47 -4.35
C TYR A 153 5.95 -15.85 -4.29
N HIS A 154 6.68 -16.83 -3.76
CA HIS A 154 6.13 -18.15 -3.45
C HIS A 154 5.12 -18.07 -2.30
N GLY A 155 3.96 -18.71 -2.49
CA GLY A 155 2.91 -18.83 -1.47
C GLY A 155 2.12 -17.53 -1.27
N THR A 156 1.18 -17.60 -0.33
CA THR A 156 0.20 -16.55 -0.05
C THR A 156 0.08 -16.25 1.43
N SER A 157 1.21 -16.37 2.16
CA SER A 157 1.23 -15.99 3.56
C SER A 157 0.99 -14.49 3.73
N GLU A 158 0.52 -14.06 4.89
CA GLU A 158 0.34 -12.64 5.20
C GLU A 158 1.62 -11.84 4.97
N SER A 159 2.77 -12.38 5.44
CA SER A 159 4.08 -11.76 5.23
C SER A 159 4.45 -11.66 3.74
N THR A 160 4.12 -12.67 2.92
CA THR A 160 4.31 -12.65 1.47
C THR A 160 3.48 -11.54 0.83
N LEU A 161 2.19 -11.49 1.16
CA LEU A 161 1.26 -10.52 0.58
C LEU A 161 1.51 -9.07 1.03
N GLU A 162 2.21 -8.86 2.14
CA GLU A 162 2.68 -7.52 2.53
C GLU A 162 3.82 -7.00 1.63
N LEU A 163 4.63 -7.91 1.05
CA LEU A 163 5.77 -7.56 0.20
C LEU A 163 5.36 -7.32 -1.26
N GLY A 164 4.40 -8.10 -1.78
CA GLY A 164 3.99 -8.02 -3.17
C GLY A 164 2.83 -8.95 -3.50
N ALA A 165 2.84 -9.48 -4.72
CA ALA A 165 1.91 -10.52 -5.13
C ALA A 165 2.41 -11.90 -4.70
N GLY A 166 1.50 -12.81 -4.39
CA GLY A 166 1.80 -14.18 -4.02
C GLY A 166 1.26 -15.18 -5.05
N HIS A 167 2.06 -16.19 -5.39
CA HIS A 167 1.61 -17.30 -6.19
C HIS A 167 0.92 -18.34 -5.30
N LEU A 168 -0.32 -18.68 -5.64
CA LEU A 168 -1.10 -19.63 -4.88
C LEU A 168 -0.59 -21.07 -5.09
N TYR A 169 -0.07 -21.68 -4.01
CA TYR A 169 0.40 -23.05 -4.02
C TYR A 169 -0.68 -24.03 -4.49
N GLY A 170 -0.30 -24.99 -5.33
CA GLY A 170 -1.23 -25.94 -5.94
C GLY A 170 -1.86 -25.46 -7.25
N SER A 171 -1.70 -24.19 -7.62
CA SER A 171 -1.96 -23.72 -8.97
C SER A 171 -0.73 -23.90 -9.87
N SER A 172 -0.89 -23.79 -11.19
CA SER A 172 0.24 -23.85 -12.13
C SER A 172 1.21 -22.72 -11.90
N LEU A 173 2.51 -22.98 -12.01
CA LEU A 173 3.53 -21.94 -12.03
C LEU A 173 3.31 -20.97 -13.20
N PRO A 174 3.63 -19.67 -13.06
CA PRO A 174 3.26 -18.63 -14.01
C PRO A 174 4.20 -18.55 -15.23
N VAL A 175 4.45 -19.71 -15.86
CA VAL A 175 5.31 -19.87 -17.04
C VAL A 175 4.53 -20.11 -18.33
N GLY A 176 3.24 -19.82 -18.31
CA GLY A 176 2.34 -20.04 -19.45
C GLY A 176 2.16 -21.52 -19.80
N GLY A 177 1.55 -21.77 -20.94
CA GLY A 177 1.33 -23.11 -21.47
C GLY A 177 -0.16 -23.46 -21.60
N LYS A 178 -0.46 -24.36 -22.56
CA LYS A 178 -1.83 -24.80 -22.78
C LYS A 178 -2.32 -25.67 -21.63
N GLY A 179 -3.51 -25.35 -21.11
CA GLY A 179 -4.14 -26.12 -20.01
C GLY A 179 -3.57 -25.81 -18.64
N THR A 180 -2.79 -24.73 -18.51
CA THR A 180 -2.29 -24.24 -17.21
C THR A 180 -3.19 -23.16 -16.64
N HIS A 181 -3.28 -23.10 -15.30
CA HIS A 181 -4.01 -22.07 -14.56
C HIS A 181 -3.16 -21.61 -13.39
N ALA A 182 -2.41 -20.51 -13.58
CA ALA A 182 -1.65 -19.87 -12.52
C ALA A 182 -2.54 -18.86 -11.78
N VAL A 183 -2.49 -18.88 -10.47
CA VAL A 183 -3.23 -17.94 -9.62
C VAL A 183 -2.26 -17.03 -8.88
N ILE A 184 -2.32 -15.75 -9.20
CA ILE A 184 -1.56 -14.69 -8.53
C ILE A 184 -2.53 -13.87 -7.71
N THR A 185 -2.24 -13.71 -6.44
CA THR A 185 -3.08 -12.95 -5.50
C THR A 185 -2.29 -11.85 -4.82
N GLY A 186 -2.96 -10.85 -4.34
CA GLY A 186 -2.36 -9.73 -3.62
C GLY A 186 -3.40 -8.94 -2.86
N HIS A 187 -2.93 -8.10 -1.96
CA HIS A 187 -3.82 -7.25 -1.18
C HIS A 187 -4.57 -6.24 -2.03
N ARG A 188 -5.78 -5.93 -1.59
CA ARG A 188 -6.58 -4.81 -2.06
C ARG A 188 -6.86 -3.89 -0.87
N GLY A 189 -6.59 -2.59 -1.02
CA GLY A 189 -6.94 -1.60 -0.01
C GLY A 189 -5.96 -1.46 1.16
N LEU A 190 -4.67 -1.78 0.98
CA LEU A 190 -3.66 -1.46 1.98
C LEU A 190 -3.39 0.04 2.01
N ILE A 191 -3.27 0.61 3.23
CA ILE A 191 -2.93 2.03 3.40
C ILE A 191 -1.54 2.33 2.84
N LYS A 192 -0.61 1.38 2.96
CA LYS A 192 0.81 1.54 2.58
C LYS A 192 1.07 1.30 1.09
N ALA A 193 0.25 0.49 0.41
CA ALA A 193 0.50 0.05 -0.96
C ALA A 193 -0.80 -0.11 -1.74
N LEU A 194 -0.80 0.33 -3.00
CA LEU A 194 -1.97 0.20 -3.87
C LEU A 194 -2.18 -1.24 -4.34
N MET A 195 -1.09 -1.98 -4.61
CA MET A 195 -1.13 -3.36 -5.10
C MET A 195 -2.30 -3.58 -6.09
N PHE A 196 -3.22 -4.51 -5.82
CA PHE A 196 -4.36 -4.81 -6.67
C PHE A 196 -5.63 -3.98 -6.37
N THR A 197 -5.49 -2.84 -5.69
CA THR A 197 -6.63 -1.97 -5.31
C THR A 197 -7.45 -1.53 -6.52
N ARG A 198 -6.80 -1.30 -7.66
CA ARG A 198 -7.41 -0.74 -8.86
C ARG A 198 -7.77 -1.78 -9.94
N LEU A 199 -7.82 -3.08 -9.60
CA LEU A 199 -8.18 -4.14 -10.55
C LEU A 199 -9.57 -3.95 -11.18
N ASP A 200 -10.49 -3.31 -10.50
CA ASP A 200 -11.83 -2.97 -11.00
C ASP A 200 -11.85 -1.90 -12.10
N GLU A 201 -10.73 -1.22 -12.33
CA GLU A 201 -10.58 -0.29 -13.46
C GLU A 201 -10.24 -0.99 -14.79
N LEU A 202 -9.87 -2.29 -14.75
CA LEU A 202 -9.56 -3.07 -15.93
C LEU A 202 -10.80 -3.38 -16.76
N LYS A 203 -10.62 -3.37 -18.07
CA LYS A 203 -11.67 -3.64 -19.05
C LYS A 203 -11.21 -4.76 -19.98
N LYS A 204 -12.17 -5.41 -20.61
CA LYS A 204 -11.87 -6.37 -21.67
C LYS A 204 -11.04 -5.72 -22.79
N GLY A 205 -9.88 -6.31 -23.06
CA GLY A 205 -8.90 -5.80 -24.02
C GLY A 205 -7.72 -5.06 -23.39
N ASP A 206 -7.73 -4.79 -22.08
CA ASP A 206 -6.53 -4.34 -21.38
C ASP A 206 -5.58 -5.51 -21.22
N SER A 207 -4.30 -5.28 -21.40
CA SER A 207 -3.25 -6.30 -21.31
C SER A 207 -2.53 -6.22 -19.97
N PHE A 208 -2.07 -7.38 -19.51
CA PHE A 208 -1.10 -7.50 -18.43
C PHE A 208 0.00 -8.47 -18.82
N TYR A 209 1.13 -8.37 -18.13
CA TYR A 209 2.32 -9.14 -18.44
C TYR A 209 2.82 -9.87 -17.20
N ILE A 210 3.29 -11.08 -17.39
CA ILE A 210 4.07 -11.82 -16.40
C ILE A 210 5.49 -11.93 -16.93
N LYS A 211 6.45 -11.44 -16.15
CA LYS A 211 7.89 -11.53 -16.45
C LYS A 211 8.51 -12.57 -15.54
N VAL A 212 9.09 -13.59 -16.12
CA VAL A 212 9.62 -14.75 -15.38
C VAL A 212 10.84 -15.30 -16.10
N MET A 213 11.96 -15.45 -15.40
CA MET A 213 13.20 -16.04 -15.93
C MET A 213 13.62 -15.47 -17.31
N GLY A 214 13.48 -14.16 -17.51
CA GLY A 214 13.81 -13.47 -18.74
C GLY A 214 12.74 -13.58 -19.85
N GLU A 215 11.68 -14.33 -19.67
CA GLU A 215 10.53 -14.37 -20.59
C GLU A 215 9.46 -13.36 -20.16
N THR A 216 8.80 -12.72 -21.13
CA THR A 216 7.62 -11.87 -20.91
C THR A 216 6.41 -12.52 -21.56
N LEU A 217 5.44 -12.84 -20.76
CA LEU A 217 4.18 -13.49 -21.18
C LEU A 217 3.06 -12.45 -21.14
N GLY A 218 2.43 -12.18 -22.29
CA GLY A 218 1.32 -11.23 -22.41
C GLY A 218 -0.03 -11.94 -22.35
N TYR A 219 -0.96 -11.32 -21.64
CA TYR A 219 -2.33 -11.80 -21.47
C TYR A 219 -3.36 -10.72 -21.73
#